data_1abcd82af6d847b98187532308d9e092
#
_entry.id   1abcd82af6d847b98187532308d9e092
#
_cell.length_a   1.000
_cell.length_b   1.000
_cell.length_c   1.000
_cell.angle_alpha   90.00
_cell.angle_beta   90.00
_cell.angle_gamma   90.00
#
_symmetry.space_group_name_H-M   'P 1'
#
loop_
_entity.id
_entity.type
_entity.pdbx_description
1 polymer ?
#
loop_
_entity_poly.entity_id
_entity_poly.type
_entity_poly.pdbx_seq_one_letter_code
_entity_poly.pdbx_strand_id
1 'polypeptide(L)'
;MTWRILHLDSGREMRGGQWQALRLIDGLRRQGADCTLLAPGGAPLFCKAREMALDVRPLGLWAVARLSRQSDLVHAHDARTHTLAALLAGAPLVVSRRVAFPLRSRWKYRHASRYAAVSQFVKRVMIEGGVPDEKISVIYDGVPLRDAVPGGEHLLAPASEDPLKGTDLAREAARLAGVPLHLSRDLEADLAGARLFLYLTRSEGLGSAVLIAMAAGVPVIASRIGGLPEIVCHRENGWLAENDPEPVAAAIRELFTDRALAQRLAASGRQTVAEKFSLEQMIENTIRLYRQVLSC
;
A
#
# COMPACT_ATOMS: atom_id res chain seq x y z
N MET A 1 -6.06 13.78 21.16
CA MET A 1 -4.90 12.96 21.57
C MET A 1 -3.65 13.77 21.35
N THR A 2 -2.77 13.86 22.34
CA THR A 2 -1.55 14.70 22.22
C THR A 2 -0.30 13.84 22.11
N TRP A 3 -0.35 12.72 21.36
CA TRP A 3 0.83 11.87 21.14
C TRP A 3 1.80 12.55 20.18
N ARG A 4 3.07 12.52 20.54
CA ARG A 4 4.18 12.91 19.68
C ARG A 4 4.72 11.67 18.97
N ILE A 5 4.54 11.60 17.66
CA ILE A 5 4.89 10.42 16.87
C ILE A 5 5.98 10.79 15.87
N LEU A 6 7.10 10.08 15.94
CA LEU A 6 8.19 10.22 15.00
C LEU A 6 8.06 9.15 13.89
N HIS A 7 7.75 9.57 12.68
CA HIS A 7 7.71 8.72 11.50
C HIS A 7 9.05 8.72 10.77
N LEU A 8 9.51 7.55 10.33
CA LEU A 8 10.77 7.38 9.61
C LEU A 8 10.51 6.69 8.28
N ASP A 9 10.94 7.30 7.17
CA ASP A 9 10.93 6.69 5.85
C ASP A 9 12.20 7.07 5.08
N SER A 10 12.90 6.10 4.48
CA SER A 10 14.14 6.32 3.74
C SER A 10 13.95 6.29 2.22
N GLY A 11 12.72 6.27 1.73
CA GLY A 11 12.39 6.22 0.31
C GLY A 11 12.92 7.42 -0.46
N ARG A 12 13.59 7.14 -1.58
CA ARG A 12 14.10 8.16 -2.51
C ARG A 12 13.19 8.38 -3.71
N GLU A 13 12.13 7.58 -3.82
CA GLU A 13 11.11 7.62 -4.87
C GLU A 13 9.74 7.63 -4.22
N MET A 14 8.73 8.13 -4.95
CA MET A 14 7.33 8.02 -4.52
C MET A 14 6.76 6.71 -5.04
N ARG A 15 6.64 5.74 -4.15
CA ARG A 15 5.97 4.45 -4.40
C ARG A 15 4.73 4.33 -3.49
N GLY A 16 3.96 3.26 -3.65
CA GLY A 16 2.75 3.03 -2.85
C GLY A 16 2.99 3.17 -1.33
N GLY A 17 4.12 2.64 -0.81
CA GLY A 17 4.48 2.74 0.61
C GLY A 17 4.64 4.19 1.11
N GLN A 18 5.29 5.07 0.32
CA GLN A 18 5.48 6.48 0.66
C GLN A 18 4.15 7.25 0.66
N TRP A 19 3.28 6.97 -0.32
CA TRP A 19 1.93 7.52 -0.33
C TRP A 19 1.13 7.08 0.91
N GLN A 20 1.24 5.83 1.32
CA GLN A 20 0.56 5.34 2.52
C GLN A 20 1.12 5.99 3.81
N ALA A 21 2.43 6.21 3.89
CA ALA A 21 3.03 6.93 5.01
C ALA A 21 2.49 8.36 5.11
N LEU A 22 2.44 9.11 4.00
CA LEU A 22 1.89 10.48 3.97
C LEU A 22 0.42 10.52 4.37
N ARG A 23 -0.40 9.63 3.81
CA ARG A 23 -1.83 9.53 4.12
C ARG A 23 -2.06 9.23 5.61
N LEU A 24 -1.27 8.31 6.17
CA LEU A 24 -1.34 7.98 7.59
C LEU A 24 -0.97 9.18 8.46
N ILE A 25 0.15 9.86 8.17
CA ILE A 25 0.65 11.01 8.93
C ILE A 25 -0.37 12.15 8.89
N ASP A 26 -0.90 12.48 7.72
CA ASP A 26 -1.93 13.53 7.59
C ASP A 26 -3.22 13.17 8.35
N GLY A 27 -3.65 11.91 8.25
CA GLY A 27 -4.81 11.43 8.98
C GLY A 27 -4.64 11.47 10.50
N LEU A 28 -3.49 11.05 11.01
CA LEU A 28 -3.16 11.12 12.45
C LEU A 28 -3.11 12.58 12.94
N ARG A 29 -2.53 13.49 12.16
CA ARG A 29 -2.49 14.91 12.45
C ARG A 29 -3.91 15.51 12.55
N ARG A 30 -4.80 15.14 11.65
CA ARG A 30 -6.21 15.56 11.69
C ARG A 30 -6.94 15.04 12.93
N GLN A 31 -6.48 13.92 13.49
CA GLN A 31 -6.99 13.36 14.76
C GLN A 31 -6.29 13.98 16.00
N GLY A 32 -5.46 14.99 15.81
CA GLY A 32 -4.81 15.75 16.89
C GLY A 32 -3.49 15.16 17.40
N ALA A 33 -2.85 14.26 16.65
CA ALA A 33 -1.50 13.80 16.94
C ALA A 33 -0.45 14.81 16.44
N ASP A 34 0.64 14.96 17.19
CA ASP A 34 1.82 15.72 16.78
C ASP A 34 2.78 14.78 16.04
N CYS A 35 2.84 14.89 14.73
CA CYS A 35 3.59 14.00 13.87
C CYS A 35 4.76 14.72 13.22
N THR A 36 5.98 14.19 13.40
CA THR A 36 7.18 14.60 12.66
C THR A 36 7.63 13.48 11.73
N LEU A 37 7.90 13.77 10.47
CA LEU A 37 8.47 12.83 9.50
C LEU A 37 9.97 13.09 9.32
N LEU A 38 10.80 12.05 9.43
CA LEU A 38 12.17 12.07 8.94
C LEU A 38 12.25 11.36 7.59
N ALA A 39 12.64 12.09 6.55
CA ALA A 39 12.82 11.59 5.20
C ALA A 39 14.11 12.15 4.57
N PRO A 40 14.68 11.52 3.52
CA PRO A 40 15.85 12.04 2.84
C PRO A 40 15.59 13.44 2.28
N GLY A 41 16.42 14.41 2.67
CA GLY A 41 16.25 15.81 2.25
C GLY A 41 16.27 15.95 0.72
N GLY A 42 15.30 16.69 0.17
CA GLY A 42 15.16 16.91 -1.27
C GLY A 42 14.57 15.72 -2.06
N ALA A 43 14.33 14.56 -1.43
CA ALA A 43 13.65 13.45 -2.09
C ALA A 43 12.15 13.77 -2.33
N PRO A 44 11.48 13.12 -3.31
CA PRO A 44 10.09 13.36 -3.63
C PRO A 44 9.15 13.26 -2.43
N LEU A 45 9.36 12.28 -1.54
CA LEU A 45 8.60 12.16 -0.28
C LEU A 45 8.73 13.40 0.60
N PHE A 46 9.97 13.91 0.77
CA PHE A 46 10.25 15.10 1.56
C PHE A 46 9.57 16.35 0.98
N CYS A 47 9.66 16.54 -0.33
CA CYS A 47 9.03 17.66 -1.03
C CYS A 47 7.51 17.58 -0.91
N LYS A 48 6.93 16.39 -1.13
CA LYS A 48 5.47 16.19 -1.03
C LYS A 48 4.94 16.42 0.38
N ALA A 49 5.67 15.96 1.40
CA ALA A 49 5.31 16.22 2.80
C ALA A 49 5.30 17.74 3.11
N ARG A 50 6.26 18.49 2.58
CA ARG A 50 6.27 19.97 2.71
C ARG A 50 5.10 20.65 2.00
N GLU A 51 4.77 20.21 0.78
CA GLU A 51 3.58 20.69 0.05
C GLU A 51 2.29 20.47 0.85
N MET A 52 2.21 19.35 1.58
CA MET A 52 1.10 19.01 2.46
C MET A 52 1.14 19.72 3.83
N ALA A 53 2.09 20.63 4.04
CA ALA A 53 2.32 21.33 5.31
C ALA A 53 2.50 20.38 6.53
N LEU A 54 3.15 19.22 6.30
CA LEU A 54 3.55 18.31 7.37
C LEU A 54 4.90 18.75 7.96
N ASP A 55 5.14 18.50 9.27
CA ASP A 55 6.47 18.67 9.86
C ASP A 55 7.39 17.58 9.33
N VAL A 56 8.25 17.94 8.37
CA VAL A 56 9.23 17.04 7.77
C VAL A 56 10.64 17.60 7.95
N ARG A 57 11.55 16.73 8.38
CA ARG A 57 12.96 17.07 8.63
C ARG A 57 13.88 16.07 7.94
N PRO A 58 15.14 16.45 7.63
CA PRO A 58 16.09 15.54 7.01
C PRO A 58 16.38 14.31 7.87
N LEU A 59 16.35 13.12 7.26
CA LEU A 59 16.70 11.87 7.91
C LEU A 59 18.21 11.82 8.18
N GLY A 60 18.59 11.61 9.42
CA GLY A 60 19.97 11.48 9.85
C GLY A 60 20.05 10.77 11.21
N LEU A 61 21.22 10.17 11.52
CA LEU A 61 21.43 9.41 12.76
C LEU A 61 21.15 10.26 14.01
N TRP A 62 21.67 11.49 14.04
CA TRP A 62 21.44 12.44 15.14
C TRP A 62 19.97 12.83 15.27
N ALA A 63 19.28 13.07 14.15
CA ALA A 63 17.86 13.40 14.17
C ALA A 63 17.04 12.24 14.74
N VAL A 64 17.28 11.01 14.30
CA VAL A 64 16.62 9.81 14.83
C VAL A 64 16.88 9.66 16.34
N ALA A 65 18.14 9.71 16.78
CA ALA A 65 18.51 9.53 18.19
C ALA A 65 17.91 10.62 19.10
N ARG A 66 17.92 11.88 18.64
CA ARG A 66 17.42 13.03 19.43
C ARG A 66 15.90 13.05 19.47
N LEU A 67 15.25 13.01 18.30
CA LEU A 67 13.79 13.19 18.21
C LEU A 67 13.04 11.99 18.76
N SER A 68 13.56 10.77 18.62
CA SER A 68 12.92 9.59 19.21
C SER A 68 12.82 9.67 20.74
N ARG A 69 13.78 10.29 21.42
CA ARG A 69 13.71 10.52 22.87
C ARG A 69 12.72 11.60 23.30
N GLN A 70 12.28 12.43 22.35
CA GLN A 70 11.30 13.49 22.57
C GLN A 70 9.89 13.06 22.13
N SER A 71 9.77 11.88 21.54
CA SER A 71 8.51 11.33 21.02
C SER A 71 7.97 10.26 21.97
N ASP A 72 6.68 10.06 21.93
CA ASP A 72 6.02 9.00 22.71
C ASP A 72 6.10 7.66 21.96
N LEU A 73 6.28 7.70 20.62
CA LEU A 73 6.35 6.53 19.75
C LEU A 73 7.18 6.83 18.50
N VAL A 74 7.90 5.82 17.99
CA VAL A 74 8.57 5.83 16.69
C VAL A 74 7.89 4.85 15.75
N HIS A 75 7.58 5.28 14.51
CA HIS A 75 7.03 4.43 13.47
C HIS A 75 7.92 4.37 12.24
N ALA A 76 8.56 3.23 11.98
CA ALA A 76 9.40 3.01 10.81
C ALA A 76 8.59 2.41 9.66
N HIS A 77 8.67 3.00 8.46
CA HIS A 77 7.87 2.62 7.30
C HIS A 77 8.59 1.72 6.28
N ASP A 78 9.91 1.55 6.41
CA ASP A 78 10.72 0.72 5.53
C ASP A 78 11.81 -0.06 6.27
N ALA A 79 12.46 -0.99 5.55
CA ALA A 79 13.45 -1.89 6.13
C ALA A 79 14.72 -1.20 6.63
N ARG A 80 15.12 -0.06 6.03
CA ARG A 80 16.30 0.71 6.41
C ARG A 80 16.02 1.51 7.67
N THR A 81 14.89 2.22 7.71
CA THR A 81 14.47 2.97 8.90
C THR A 81 14.13 2.06 10.06
N HIS A 82 13.61 0.85 9.83
CA HIS A 82 13.50 -0.19 10.86
C HIS A 82 14.86 -0.50 11.48
N THR A 83 15.91 -0.68 10.68
CA THR A 83 17.27 -0.94 11.20
C THR A 83 17.81 0.25 12.00
N LEU A 84 17.64 1.48 11.50
CA LEU A 84 18.05 2.69 12.20
C LEU A 84 17.31 2.86 13.53
N ALA A 85 16.00 2.67 13.55
CA ALA A 85 15.19 2.78 14.76
C ALA A 85 15.51 1.67 15.77
N ALA A 86 15.76 0.44 15.33
CA ALA A 86 16.16 -0.65 16.21
C ALA A 86 17.49 -0.38 16.94
N LEU A 87 18.38 0.46 16.37
CA LEU A 87 19.65 0.85 16.96
C LEU A 87 19.57 2.12 17.82
N LEU A 88 18.73 3.08 17.43
CA LEU A 88 18.84 4.47 17.91
C LEU A 88 17.58 4.98 18.62
N ALA A 89 16.41 4.32 18.46
CA ALA A 89 15.18 4.82 19.03
C ALA A 89 15.19 4.80 20.55
N GLY A 90 14.83 5.94 21.15
CA GLY A 90 14.66 6.10 22.59
C GLY A 90 13.22 6.00 23.07
N ALA A 91 12.28 5.64 22.18
CA ALA A 91 10.86 5.41 22.47
C ALA A 91 10.40 4.08 21.86
N PRO A 92 9.23 3.54 22.26
CA PRO A 92 8.65 2.32 21.70
C PRO A 92 8.58 2.37 20.18
N LEU A 93 8.96 1.26 19.52
CA LEU A 93 9.07 1.17 18.06
C LEU A 93 7.92 0.35 17.47
N VAL A 94 7.17 0.96 16.55
CA VAL A 94 6.25 0.29 15.62
C VAL A 94 6.90 0.22 14.24
N VAL A 95 6.68 -0.87 13.52
CA VAL A 95 7.23 -1.07 12.19
C VAL A 95 6.14 -1.48 11.21
N SER A 96 5.95 -0.73 10.14
CA SER A 96 5.15 -1.15 8.99
C SER A 96 5.91 -2.13 8.11
N ARG A 97 5.27 -3.24 7.76
CA ARG A 97 5.78 -4.20 6.77
C ARG A 97 4.84 -4.30 5.59
N ARG A 98 5.29 -3.83 4.42
CA ARG A 98 4.49 -3.79 3.17
C ARG A 98 5.01 -4.72 2.08
N VAL A 99 6.11 -5.44 2.33
CA VAL A 99 6.74 -6.30 1.33
C VAL A 99 6.60 -7.77 1.68
N ALA A 100 6.41 -8.60 0.66
CA ALA A 100 6.18 -10.04 0.74
C ALA A 100 7.46 -10.89 0.84
N PHE A 101 8.64 -10.25 0.84
CA PHE A 101 9.90 -11.00 0.86
C PHE A 101 10.20 -11.62 2.23
N PRO A 102 10.83 -12.80 2.28
CA PRO A 102 11.28 -13.44 3.52
C PRO A 102 12.19 -12.53 4.36
N LEU A 103 12.24 -12.75 5.66
CA LEU A 103 13.08 -11.98 6.57
C LEU A 103 14.54 -12.42 6.44
N ARG A 104 15.43 -11.48 6.08
CA ARG A 104 16.88 -11.75 5.95
C ARG A 104 17.64 -11.63 7.28
N SER A 105 17.12 -10.92 8.27
CA SER A 105 17.78 -10.69 9.55
C SER A 105 16.76 -10.72 10.68
N ARG A 106 16.97 -11.60 11.64
CA ARG A 106 16.08 -11.72 12.81
C ARG A 106 16.38 -10.71 13.90
N TRP A 107 17.61 -10.16 13.95
CA TRP A 107 18.05 -9.29 15.03
C TRP A 107 17.14 -8.07 15.23
N LYS A 108 16.91 -7.27 14.19
CA LYS A 108 16.10 -6.04 14.30
C LYS A 108 14.65 -6.29 14.66
N TYR A 109 14.13 -7.49 14.32
CA TYR A 109 12.74 -7.85 14.63
C TYR A 109 12.52 -8.18 16.13
N ARG A 110 13.56 -8.23 16.95
CA ARG A 110 13.43 -8.35 18.41
C ARG A 110 13.21 -7.02 19.10
N HIS A 111 13.58 -5.91 18.45
CA HIS A 111 13.60 -4.56 19.05
C HIS A 111 12.29 -3.78 18.83
N ALA A 112 11.41 -4.20 17.95
CA ALA A 112 10.12 -3.53 17.79
C ALA A 112 9.10 -4.01 18.85
N SER A 113 8.32 -3.07 19.35
CA SER A 113 7.22 -3.34 20.27
C SER A 113 6.08 -4.04 19.54
N ARG A 114 5.72 -3.56 18.34
CA ARG A 114 4.66 -4.10 17.49
C ARG A 114 4.99 -3.93 16.01
N TYR A 115 4.29 -4.72 15.17
CA TYR A 115 4.36 -4.67 13.72
C TYR A 115 2.98 -4.42 13.12
N ALA A 116 2.92 -3.58 12.08
CA ALA A 116 1.79 -3.41 11.21
C ALA A 116 2.08 -4.15 9.89
N ALA A 117 1.57 -5.36 9.73
CA ALA A 117 1.62 -6.08 8.46
C ALA A 117 0.50 -5.59 7.54
N VAL A 118 0.83 -5.29 6.28
CA VAL A 118 -0.15 -4.73 5.33
C VAL A 118 -1.23 -5.72 4.89
N SER A 119 -1.03 -7.02 5.16
CA SER A 119 -1.96 -8.10 4.80
C SER A 119 -1.75 -9.32 5.68
N GLN A 120 -2.69 -10.25 5.68
CA GLN A 120 -2.55 -11.56 6.30
C GLN A 120 -1.42 -12.36 5.65
N PHE A 121 -1.24 -12.21 4.33
CA PHE A 121 -0.12 -12.82 3.61
C PHE A 121 1.22 -12.35 4.17
N VAL A 122 1.41 -11.03 4.31
CA VAL A 122 2.65 -10.47 4.88
C VAL A 122 2.82 -10.86 6.35
N LYS A 123 1.73 -10.94 7.13
CA LYS A 123 1.75 -11.45 8.51
C LYS A 123 2.29 -12.89 8.55
N ARG A 124 1.80 -13.80 7.69
CA ARG A 124 2.31 -15.18 7.59
C ARG A 124 3.81 -15.21 7.28
N VAL A 125 4.26 -14.44 6.30
CA VAL A 125 5.69 -14.32 5.95
C VAL A 125 6.53 -13.87 7.15
N MET A 126 5.99 -12.98 7.99
CA MET A 126 6.69 -12.52 9.22
C MET A 126 6.74 -13.63 10.29
N ILE A 127 5.65 -14.36 10.49
CA ILE A 127 5.59 -15.50 11.45
C ILE A 127 6.56 -16.59 11.03
N GLU A 128 6.58 -16.98 9.75
CA GLU A 128 7.53 -17.92 9.18
C GLU A 128 8.99 -17.45 9.35
N GLY A 129 9.20 -16.14 9.32
CA GLY A 129 10.48 -15.49 9.61
C GLY A 129 10.86 -15.48 11.09
N GLY A 130 9.97 -15.94 12.00
CA GLY A 130 10.20 -16.05 13.45
C GLY A 130 9.79 -14.82 14.26
N VAL A 131 8.91 -13.96 13.72
CA VAL A 131 8.28 -12.88 14.50
C VAL A 131 7.06 -13.46 15.22
N PRO A 132 6.92 -13.28 16.55
CA PRO A 132 5.78 -13.77 17.31
C PRO A 132 4.45 -13.20 16.82
N ASP A 133 3.42 -14.03 16.69
CA ASP A 133 2.10 -13.65 16.16
C ASP A 133 1.46 -12.51 16.95
N GLU A 134 1.58 -12.55 18.26
CA GLU A 134 1.04 -11.55 19.20
C GLU A 134 1.66 -10.15 19.02
N LYS A 135 2.82 -10.05 18.37
CA LYS A 135 3.45 -8.77 18.01
C LYS A 135 2.97 -8.20 16.69
N ILE A 136 2.20 -8.93 15.89
CA ILE A 136 1.83 -8.54 14.53
C ILE A 136 0.34 -8.25 14.42
N SER A 137 -0.01 -7.01 14.13
CA SER A 137 -1.36 -6.61 13.75
C SER A 137 -1.45 -6.44 12.23
N VAL A 138 -2.53 -6.94 11.62
CA VAL A 138 -2.79 -6.63 10.21
C VAL A 138 -3.48 -5.28 10.12
N ILE A 139 -2.86 -4.36 9.37
CA ILE A 139 -3.39 -3.03 9.07
C ILE A 139 -3.28 -2.84 7.56
N TYR A 140 -4.39 -3.01 6.88
CA TYR A 140 -4.46 -2.81 5.45
C TYR A 140 -4.17 -1.36 5.07
N ASP A 141 -3.53 -1.15 3.93
CA ASP A 141 -3.39 0.19 3.34
C ASP A 141 -4.77 0.77 3.04
N GLY A 142 -4.94 2.06 3.28
CA GLY A 142 -6.16 2.79 3.00
C GLY A 142 -6.03 3.68 1.76
N VAL A 143 -7.14 3.84 1.03
CA VAL A 143 -7.21 4.77 -0.09
C VAL A 143 -8.37 5.75 0.08
N PRO A 144 -8.26 6.99 -0.44
CA PRO A 144 -9.36 7.92 -0.41
C PRO A 144 -10.48 7.43 -1.32
N LEU A 145 -11.70 7.49 -0.84
CA LEU A 145 -12.87 7.35 -1.71
C LEU A 145 -13.05 8.66 -2.49
N ARG A 146 -13.08 8.55 -3.80
CA ARG A 146 -13.37 9.63 -4.74
C ARG A 146 -14.70 9.34 -5.44
N ASP A 147 -15.23 10.33 -6.16
CA ASP A 147 -16.36 10.08 -7.04
C ASP A 147 -15.98 9.01 -8.07
N ALA A 148 -16.92 8.14 -8.39
CA ALA A 148 -16.70 7.13 -9.41
C ALA A 148 -16.41 7.81 -10.75
N VAL A 149 -15.37 7.37 -11.45
CA VAL A 149 -15.08 7.88 -12.78
C VAL A 149 -16.12 7.35 -13.78
N PRO A 150 -16.56 8.15 -14.75
CA PRO A 150 -17.33 7.64 -15.88
C PRO A 150 -16.48 6.61 -16.61
N GLY A 151 -17.07 5.49 -17.00
CA GLY A 151 -16.36 4.42 -17.69
C GLY A 151 -15.66 4.92 -18.95
N GLY A 152 -14.38 4.64 -19.07
CA GLY A 152 -13.54 4.96 -20.22
C GLY A 152 -13.50 3.84 -21.27
N GLU A 153 -12.50 3.92 -22.18
CA GLU A 153 -12.34 2.95 -23.28
C GLU A 153 -11.04 2.14 -23.17
N HIS A 154 -10.11 2.53 -22.27
CA HIS A 154 -8.77 1.97 -22.25
C HIS A 154 -8.64 0.74 -21.33
N LEU A 155 -7.88 -0.27 -21.79
CA LEU A 155 -7.25 -1.25 -20.92
C LEU A 155 -6.03 -0.59 -20.30
N LEU A 156 -6.06 -0.35 -18.98
CA LEU A 156 -5.04 0.38 -18.24
C LEU A 156 -4.20 -0.58 -17.40
N ALA A 157 -2.88 -0.43 -17.40
CA ALA A 157 -1.98 -1.11 -16.47
C ALA A 157 -0.88 -0.15 -15.99
N PRO A 158 -0.28 -0.35 -14.81
CA PRO A 158 0.85 0.46 -14.37
C PRO A 158 2.06 0.25 -15.28
N ALA A 159 2.74 1.34 -15.65
CA ALA A 159 4.05 1.26 -16.27
C ALA A 159 5.10 0.91 -15.22
N SER A 160 5.89 -0.14 -15.45
CA SER A 160 7.01 -0.51 -14.58
C SER A 160 8.12 -1.19 -15.38
N GLU A 161 9.36 -0.86 -15.02
CA GLU A 161 10.56 -1.54 -15.52
C GLU A 161 10.98 -2.70 -14.60
N ASP A 162 10.36 -2.83 -13.42
CA ASP A 162 10.60 -3.92 -12.47
C ASP A 162 10.01 -5.23 -13.01
N PRO A 163 10.83 -6.27 -13.28
CA PRO A 163 10.35 -7.55 -13.81
C PRO A 163 9.31 -8.25 -12.91
N LEU A 164 9.28 -7.91 -11.63
CA LEU A 164 8.29 -8.44 -10.70
C LEU A 164 6.89 -7.83 -10.89
N LYS A 165 6.77 -6.72 -11.64
CA LYS A 165 5.51 -6.01 -11.85
C LYS A 165 4.73 -6.45 -13.09
N GLY A 166 5.17 -7.51 -13.77
CA GLY A 166 4.41 -8.22 -14.81
C GLY A 166 3.97 -7.39 -16.02
N THR A 167 4.70 -6.29 -16.35
CA THR A 167 4.40 -5.46 -17.52
C THR A 167 4.51 -6.26 -18.83
N ASP A 168 5.45 -7.21 -18.90
CA ASP A 168 5.62 -8.17 -20.00
C ASP A 168 4.36 -9.03 -20.20
N LEU A 169 3.87 -9.60 -19.11
CA LEU A 169 2.66 -10.42 -19.09
C LEU A 169 1.42 -9.61 -19.49
N ALA A 170 1.30 -8.37 -18.99
CA ALA A 170 0.21 -7.47 -19.34
C ALA A 170 0.18 -7.13 -20.85
N ARG A 171 1.36 -6.89 -21.46
CA ARG A 171 1.49 -6.65 -22.90
C ARG A 171 1.05 -7.85 -23.71
N GLU A 172 1.52 -9.03 -23.35
CA GLU A 172 1.20 -10.27 -24.06
C GLU A 172 -0.28 -10.63 -23.93
N ALA A 173 -0.86 -10.53 -22.73
CA ALA A 173 -2.29 -10.77 -22.53
C ALA A 173 -3.17 -9.78 -23.32
N ALA A 174 -2.82 -8.51 -23.34
CA ALA A 174 -3.52 -7.49 -24.13
C ALA A 174 -3.44 -7.77 -25.66
N ARG A 175 -2.26 -8.17 -26.15
CA ARG A 175 -2.05 -8.58 -27.54
C ARG A 175 -2.91 -9.76 -27.92
N LEU A 176 -2.95 -10.81 -27.09
CA LEU A 176 -3.80 -11.99 -27.29
C LEU A 176 -5.30 -11.67 -27.21
N ALA A 177 -5.67 -10.70 -26.36
CA ALA A 177 -7.04 -10.22 -26.28
C ALA A 177 -7.47 -9.35 -27.48
N GLY A 178 -6.53 -8.85 -28.26
CA GLY A 178 -6.80 -7.88 -29.34
C GLY A 178 -7.21 -6.50 -28.83
N VAL A 179 -6.80 -6.12 -27.61
CA VAL A 179 -7.17 -4.85 -26.96
C VAL A 179 -5.91 -4.00 -26.76
N PRO A 180 -5.91 -2.73 -27.21
CA PRO A 180 -4.77 -1.83 -26.96
C PRO A 180 -4.55 -1.60 -25.48
N LEU A 181 -3.28 -1.74 -25.01
CA LEU A 181 -2.87 -1.52 -23.63
C LEU A 181 -2.30 -0.12 -23.45
N HIS A 182 -2.88 0.65 -22.54
CA HIS A 182 -2.30 1.90 -22.04
C HIS A 182 -1.49 1.63 -20.77
N LEU A 183 -0.21 2.01 -20.78
CA LEU A 183 0.68 1.89 -19.62
C LEU A 183 0.76 3.23 -18.89
N SER A 184 0.19 3.29 -17.72
CA SER A 184 0.09 4.49 -16.90
C SER A 184 1.36 4.76 -16.10
N ARG A 185 1.81 6.01 -16.10
CA ARG A 185 2.80 6.57 -15.19
C ARG A 185 2.16 7.44 -14.11
N ASP A 186 0.92 7.88 -14.32
CA ASP A 186 0.10 8.59 -13.36
C ASP A 186 -1.28 7.91 -13.26
N LEU A 187 -1.34 6.88 -12.39
CA LEU A 187 -2.53 6.05 -12.27
C LEU A 187 -3.78 6.87 -11.92
N GLU A 188 -3.64 7.88 -11.03
CA GLU A 188 -4.80 8.65 -10.57
C GLU A 188 -5.40 9.52 -11.69
N ALA A 189 -4.57 10.04 -12.58
CA ALA A 189 -5.01 10.81 -13.75
C ALA A 189 -5.61 9.89 -14.84
N ASP A 190 -4.95 8.75 -15.11
CA ASP A 190 -5.31 7.88 -16.24
C ASP A 190 -6.55 7.01 -15.97
N LEU A 191 -6.93 6.81 -14.69
CA LEU A 191 -8.13 6.04 -14.33
C LEU A 191 -9.42 6.62 -14.90
N ALA A 192 -9.49 7.93 -15.13
CA ALA A 192 -10.66 8.58 -15.74
C ALA A 192 -10.97 8.05 -17.16
N GLY A 193 -9.94 7.61 -17.89
CA GLY A 193 -10.06 7.01 -19.23
C GLY A 193 -10.13 5.47 -19.22
N ALA A 194 -10.05 4.83 -18.05
CA ALA A 194 -9.96 3.40 -17.95
C ALA A 194 -11.33 2.72 -18.07
N ARG A 195 -11.43 1.73 -18.93
CA ARG A 195 -12.54 0.77 -19.01
C ARG A 195 -12.29 -0.44 -18.11
N LEU A 196 -11.03 -0.84 -17.98
CA LEU A 196 -10.58 -1.99 -17.21
C LEU A 196 -9.17 -1.74 -16.72
N PHE A 197 -8.91 -2.05 -15.46
CA PHE A 197 -7.57 -1.97 -14.86
C PHE A 197 -6.96 -3.36 -14.73
N LEU A 198 -5.79 -3.55 -15.31
CA LEU A 198 -5.02 -4.81 -15.29
C LEU A 198 -3.83 -4.66 -14.36
N TYR A 199 -3.78 -5.45 -13.29
CA TYR A 199 -2.70 -5.45 -12.32
C TYR A 199 -2.06 -6.83 -12.18
N LEU A 200 -1.04 -7.07 -12.98
CA LEU A 200 -0.30 -8.33 -12.98
C LEU A 200 1.03 -8.14 -12.27
N THR A 201 1.35 -9.09 -11.39
CA THR A 201 2.58 -9.03 -10.59
C THR A 201 3.03 -10.42 -10.20
N ARG A 202 4.35 -10.61 -10.01
CA ARG A 202 4.94 -11.86 -9.50
C ARG A 202 5.17 -11.84 -7.99
N SER A 203 5.03 -10.66 -7.36
CA SER A 203 5.16 -10.51 -5.90
C SER A 203 4.44 -9.24 -5.45
N GLU A 204 3.53 -9.37 -4.48
CA GLU A 204 2.78 -8.24 -3.94
C GLU A 204 2.46 -8.42 -2.45
N GLY A 205 2.64 -7.35 -1.67
CA GLY A 205 2.26 -7.34 -0.27
C GLY A 205 0.76 -7.21 -0.07
N LEU A 206 0.13 -6.26 -0.76
CA LEU A 206 -1.32 -6.05 -0.74
C LEU A 206 -1.86 -5.64 -2.13
N GLY A 207 -1.36 -4.54 -2.71
CA GLY A 207 -1.80 -4.03 -4.01
C GLY A 207 -2.56 -2.71 -3.93
N SER A 208 -1.93 -1.67 -3.38
CA SER A 208 -2.56 -0.33 -3.24
C SER A 208 -3.07 0.25 -4.56
N ALA A 209 -2.44 -0.09 -5.71
CA ALA A 209 -2.90 0.33 -7.02
C ALA A 209 -4.26 -0.28 -7.39
N VAL A 210 -4.50 -1.54 -6.99
CA VAL A 210 -5.81 -2.21 -7.17
C VAL A 210 -6.87 -1.51 -6.32
N LEU A 211 -6.55 -1.16 -5.07
CA LEU A 211 -7.46 -0.42 -4.20
C LEU A 211 -7.84 0.94 -4.79
N ILE A 212 -6.87 1.66 -5.40
CA ILE A 212 -7.12 2.96 -6.05
C ILE A 212 -8.07 2.79 -7.25
N ALA A 213 -7.86 1.77 -8.09
CA ALA A 213 -8.73 1.51 -9.23
C ALA A 213 -10.15 1.10 -8.80
N MET A 214 -10.26 0.21 -7.79
CA MET A 214 -11.56 -0.17 -7.22
C MET A 214 -12.28 1.02 -6.58
N ALA A 215 -11.56 1.90 -5.84
CA ALA A 215 -12.10 3.13 -5.26
C ALA A 215 -12.66 4.08 -6.31
N ALA A 216 -12.03 4.14 -7.49
CA ALA A 216 -12.49 4.91 -8.64
C ALA A 216 -13.69 4.27 -9.38
N GLY A 217 -14.10 3.05 -9.00
CA GLY A 217 -15.17 2.34 -9.68
C GLY A 217 -14.76 1.74 -11.03
N VAL A 218 -13.47 1.46 -11.21
CA VAL A 218 -12.94 0.78 -12.40
C VAL A 218 -12.88 -0.72 -12.11
N PRO A 219 -13.45 -1.59 -12.99
CA PRO A 219 -13.32 -3.03 -12.81
C PRO A 219 -11.86 -3.47 -12.93
N VAL A 220 -11.46 -4.47 -12.14
CA VAL A 220 -10.06 -4.89 -12.04
C VAL A 220 -9.87 -6.36 -12.41
N ILE A 221 -8.76 -6.65 -13.13
CA ILE A 221 -8.17 -7.98 -13.24
C ILE A 221 -6.84 -7.94 -12.49
N ALA A 222 -6.65 -8.83 -11.53
CA ALA A 222 -5.44 -8.89 -10.73
C ALA A 222 -4.86 -10.32 -10.68
N SER A 223 -3.53 -10.43 -10.52
CA SER A 223 -2.87 -11.72 -10.27
C SER A 223 -3.38 -12.36 -8.97
N ARG A 224 -3.53 -13.68 -8.96
CA ARG A 224 -3.82 -14.46 -7.75
C ARG A 224 -2.55 -14.69 -6.91
N ILE A 225 -1.91 -13.60 -6.46
CA ILE A 225 -0.60 -13.62 -5.79
C ILE A 225 -0.59 -12.74 -4.53
N GLY A 226 0.13 -13.21 -3.51
CA GLY A 226 0.41 -12.42 -2.31
C GLY A 226 -0.83 -12.02 -1.55
N GLY A 227 -0.96 -10.73 -1.26
CA GLY A 227 -2.12 -10.14 -0.59
C GLY A 227 -3.28 -9.77 -1.52
N LEU A 228 -3.15 -9.89 -2.85
CA LEU A 228 -4.21 -9.54 -3.80
C LEU A 228 -5.51 -10.31 -3.59
N PRO A 229 -5.52 -11.62 -3.24
CA PRO A 229 -6.74 -12.34 -2.89
C PRO A 229 -7.44 -11.85 -1.61
N GLU A 230 -6.82 -10.99 -0.82
CA GLU A 230 -7.44 -10.36 0.35
C GLU A 230 -8.26 -9.11 -0.03
N ILE A 231 -7.96 -8.53 -1.21
CA ILE A 231 -8.67 -7.37 -1.78
C ILE A 231 -9.73 -7.84 -2.79
N VAL A 232 -9.32 -8.73 -3.71
CA VAL A 232 -10.13 -9.17 -4.84
C VAL A 232 -10.71 -10.55 -4.59
N CYS A 233 -12.04 -10.63 -4.52
CA CYS A 233 -12.81 -11.87 -4.54
C CYS A 233 -13.23 -12.13 -5.99
N HIS A 234 -12.76 -13.27 -6.57
CA HIS A 234 -12.95 -13.59 -7.97
C HIS A 234 -14.43 -13.62 -8.38
N ARG A 235 -14.79 -12.82 -9.41
CA ARG A 235 -16.15 -12.67 -9.97
C ARG A 235 -17.19 -12.06 -9.01
N GLU A 236 -16.78 -11.60 -7.83
CA GLU A 236 -17.65 -10.91 -6.88
C GLU A 236 -17.40 -9.40 -6.89
N ASN A 237 -16.13 -8.97 -6.69
CA ASN A 237 -15.74 -7.56 -6.65
C ASN A 237 -14.55 -7.22 -7.57
N GLY A 238 -14.12 -8.17 -8.41
CA GLY A 238 -13.06 -8.08 -9.37
C GLY A 238 -12.74 -9.45 -9.95
N TRP A 239 -11.65 -9.55 -10.70
CA TRP A 239 -11.22 -10.79 -11.35
C TRP A 239 -9.81 -11.18 -10.88
N LEU A 240 -9.65 -12.38 -10.34
CA LEU A 240 -8.34 -12.98 -10.07
C LEU A 240 -7.98 -13.95 -11.19
N ALA A 241 -6.79 -13.77 -11.75
CA ALA A 241 -6.22 -14.63 -12.78
C ALA A 241 -4.86 -15.20 -12.35
N GLU A 242 -4.54 -16.39 -12.84
CA GLU A 242 -3.18 -16.91 -12.77
C GLU A 242 -2.27 -16.10 -13.72
N ASN A 243 -0.97 -16.10 -13.45
CA ASN A 243 0.02 -15.36 -14.25
C ASN A 243 0.36 -16.12 -15.56
N ASP A 244 -0.66 -16.34 -16.36
CA ASP A 244 -0.59 -16.93 -17.70
C ASP A 244 -1.32 -15.98 -18.67
N PRO A 245 -0.70 -15.63 -19.83
CA PRO A 245 -1.27 -14.69 -20.78
C PRO A 245 -2.65 -15.10 -21.32
N GLU A 246 -2.89 -16.38 -21.57
CA GLU A 246 -4.15 -16.85 -22.16
C GLU A 246 -5.38 -16.71 -21.24
N PRO A 247 -5.36 -17.17 -19.96
CA PRO A 247 -6.45 -16.91 -19.02
C PRO A 247 -6.67 -15.42 -18.77
N VAL A 248 -5.62 -14.60 -18.72
CA VAL A 248 -5.76 -13.15 -18.57
C VAL A 248 -6.40 -12.54 -19.82
N ALA A 249 -6.00 -12.95 -21.03
CA ALA A 249 -6.61 -12.47 -22.27
C ALA A 249 -8.09 -12.86 -22.38
N ALA A 250 -8.44 -14.07 -21.93
CA ALA A 250 -9.85 -14.50 -21.86
C ALA A 250 -10.66 -13.61 -20.92
N ALA A 251 -10.14 -13.30 -19.73
CA ALA A 251 -10.76 -12.39 -18.77
C ALA A 251 -10.92 -10.97 -19.33
N ILE A 252 -9.91 -10.45 -20.04
CA ILE A 252 -9.99 -9.15 -20.72
C ILE A 252 -11.14 -9.16 -21.73
N ARG A 253 -11.20 -10.15 -22.64
CA ARG A 253 -12.27 -10.27 -23.64
C ARG A 253 -13.64 -10.34 -22.98
N GLU A 254 -13.82 -11.16 -21.93
CA GLU A 254 -15.08 -11.30 -21.22
C GLU A 254 -15.54 -9.94 -20.66
N LEU A 255 -14.67 -9.22 -19.91
CA LEU A 255 -15.04 -7.94 -19.29
C LEU A 255 -15.17 -6.78 -20.31
N PHE A 256 -14.54 -6.88 -21.47
CA PHE A 256 -14.77 -5.94 -22.57
C PHE A 256 -16.08 -6.22 -23.32
N THR A 257 -16.55 -7.45 -23.34
CA THR A 257 -17.80 -7.85 -24.03
C THR A 257 -19.01 -7.70 -23.12
N ASP A 258 -18.93 -8.23 -21.88
CA ASP A 258 -20.01 -8.18 -20.89
C ASP A 258 -19.90 -6.91 -20.02
N ARG A 259 -20.50 -5.83 -20.49
CA ARG A 259 -20.54 -4.55 -19.76
C ARG A 259 -21.28 -4.66 -18.42
N ALA A 260 -22.32 -5.47 -18.35
CA ALA A 260 -23.11 -5.61 -17.13
C ALA A 260 -22.30 -6.30 -16.03
N LEU A 261 -21.56 -7.35 -16.38
CA LEU A 261 -20.63 -8.00 -15.46
C LEU A 261 -19.54 -7.02 -14.99
N ALA A 262 -18.89 -6.30 -15.92
CA ALA A 262 -17.84 -5.35 -15.59
C ALA A 262 -18.34 -4.25 -14.62
N GLN A 263 -19.51 -3.67 -14.88
CA GLN A 263 -20.12 -2.66 -14.02
C GLN A 263 -20.49 -3.21 -12.62
N ARG A 264 -21.02 -4.42 -12.55
CA ARG A 264 -21.33 -5.08 -11.29
C ARG A 264 -20.08 -5.30 -10.46
N LEU A 265 -18.99 -5.80 -11.06
CA LEU A 265 -17.71 -6.00 -10.37
C LEU A 265 -17.12 -4.67 -9.90
N ALA A 266 -17.19 -3.62 -10.71
CA ALA A 266 -16.72 -2.28 -10.36
C ALA A 266 -17.49 -1.70 -9.16
N ALA A 267 -18.81 -1.78 -9.16
CA ALA A 267 -19.65 -1.31 -8.07
C ALA A 267 -19.36 -2.07 -6.76
N SER A 268 -19.30 -3.40 -6.82
CA SER A 268 -18.97 -4.25 -5.67
C SER A 268 -17.53 -4.00 -5.18
N GLY A 269 -16.58 -3.79 -6.10
CA GLY A 269 -15.21 -3.43 -5.78
C GLY A 269 -15.11 -2.12 -5.01
N ARG A 270 -15.81 -1.09 -5.49
CA ARG A 270 -15.87 0.21 -4.81
C ARG A 270 -16.49 0.11 -3.42
N GLN A 271 -17.57 -0.66 -3.26
CA GLN A 271 -18.18 -0.92 -1.96
C GLN A 271 -17.20 -1.62 -1.01
N THR A 272 -16.49 -2.63 -1.49
CA THR A 272 -15.46 -3.34 -0.71
C THR A 272 -14.38 -2.39 -0.18
N VAL A 273 -13.94 -1.44 -1.01
CA VAL A 273 -12.95 -0.43 -0.58
C VAL A 273 -13.54 0.49 0.49
N ALA A 274 -14.77 0.96 0.30
CA ALA A 274 -15.44 1.82 1.28
C ALA A 274 -15.57 1.16 2.66
N GLU A 275 -15.90 -0.12 2.68
CA GLU A 275 -16.14 -0.88 3.91
C GLU A 275 -14.85 -1.32 4.62
N LYS A 276 -13.79 -1.69 3.87
CA LYS A 276 -12.64 -2.41 4.44
C LYS A 276 -11.29 -1.73 4.25
N PHE A 277 -11.15 -0.87 3.23
CA PHE A 277 -9.86 -0.32 2.81
C PHE A 277 -9.89 1.21 2.68
N SER A 278 -10.77 1.88 3.43
CA SER A 278 -10.81 3.34 3.49
C SER A 278 -9.62 3.90 4.30
N LEU A 279 -9.30 5.18 4.09
CA LEU A 279 -8.28 5.87 4.90
C LEU A 279 -8.65 5.88 6.38
N GLU A 280 -9.91 6.07 6.69
CA GLU A 280 -10.45 6.09 8.05
C GLU A 280 -10.16 4.78 8.76
N GLN A 281 -10.43 3.63 8.11
CA GLN A 281 -10.16 2.31 8.66
C GLN A 281 -8.67 2.08 8.93
N MET A 282 -7.79 2.49 8.01
CA MET A 282 -6.34 2.40 8.19
C MET A 282 -5.89 3.24 9.38
N ILE A 283 -6.37 4.48 9.50
CA ILE A 283 -6.00 5.41 10.57
C ILE A 283 -6.49 4.88 11.91
N GLU A 284 -7.76 4.46 12.02
CA GLU A 284 -8.35 3.92 13.25
C GLU A 284 -7.62 2.66 13.73
N ASN A 285 -7.33 1.73 12.83
CA ASN A 285 -6.58 0.52 13.15
C ASN A 285 -5.16 0.83 13.62
N THR A 286 -4.50 1.84 13.02
CA THR A 286 -3.17 2.29 13.44
C THR A 286 -3.23 2.96 14.82
N ILE A 287 -4.23 3.79 15.09
CA ILE A 287 -4.44 4.40 16.42
C ILE A 287 -4.67 3.30 17.48
N ARG A 288 -5.44 2.26 17.14
CA ARG A 288 -5.67 1.11 18.04
C ARG A 288 -4.36 0.38 18.36
N LEU A 289 -3.51 0.18 17.36
CA LEU A 289 -2.17 -0.40 17.55
C LEU A 289 -1.28 0.48 18.44
N TYR A 290 -1.28 1.80 18.22
CA TYR A 290 -0.49 2.74 19.04
C TYR A 290 -0.96 2.76 20.50
N ARG A 291 -2.27 2.71 20.76
CA ARG A 291 -2.81 2.58 22.13
C ARG A 291 -2.26 1.34 22.83
N GLN A 292 -2.22 0.19 22.15
CA GLN A 292 -1.66 -1.03 22.72
C GLN A 292 -0.18 -0.90 23.08
N VAL A 293 0.58 -0.10 22.31
CA VAL A 293 2.02 0.13 22.56
C VAL A 293 2.25 1.12 23.71
N LEU A 294 1.40 2.15 23.81
CA LEU A 294 1.54 3.23 24.79
C LEU A 294 0.88 2.92 26.15
N SER A 295 0.09 1.83 26.21
CA SER A 295 -0.57 1.36 27.46
C SER A 295 0.25 0.32 28.21
N CYS A 296 1.35 -0.15 27.64
CA CYS A 296 2.31 -1.08 28.25
C CYS A 296 3.45 -0.31 28.90
#